data_805d1bcefdfe3fac0b743058af644071
#
_entry.id   805d1bcefdfe3fac0b743058af644071
#
_cell.length_a   1.000
_cell.length_b   1.000
_cell.length_c   1.000
_cell.angle_alpha   90.00
_cell.angle_beta   90.00
_cell.angle_gamma   90.00
#
_symmetry.space_group_name_H-M   'P 1'
#
loop_
_entity.id
_entity.type
_entity.pdbx_description
1 polymer ?
#
loop_
_entity_poly.entity_id
_entity_poly.type
_entity_poly.pdbx_seq_one_letter_code
_entity_poly.pdbx_strand_id
1 'polypeptide(L)'
;MLMNTLDRYIGKSILGAIFATLFTLVGLSAIIKFVEQFRSVGKGTYDIWQAVAYTGLTMPKDVETFFPMAALLGALIALGNLASRSELVVMQSAGFSRFKIGLAVMKTALPLVLFTMVIGEWGIPQPEQFARDMRTRALSGGSMLSVKNGVWAKDGNNFVYVRRITDDAQLEDIYIYTFDDQRNLTHLKHANQAQYSAENNQWQLRQVNNSAVSKEQITTTNRLTEDWTTSLTPDKLGAVSLRPTSLSISGLYEYIAFLKQTGQDSRRFELTYWRKILQPVSVGVMMMLALSFIFGSLRSVTAGARIVTGICFGFLFYVVNEIFGQMSVVFNAPAFLGALMPSLLFMAIIWWLLARKRD
;
A
#
# COMPACT_ATOMS: atom_id res chain seq x y z
N MET A 1 27.60 -11.64 10.71
CA MET A 1 28.25 -10.70 11.67
C MET A 1 27.54 -10.86 13.01
N LEU A 2 28.15 -11.55 13.96
CA LEU A 2 27.55 -11.96 15.24
C LEU A 2 27.24 -10.72 16.11
N MET A 3 26.03 -10.64 16.66
CA MET A 3 25.64 -9.61 17.61
C MET A 3 26.37 -9.83 18.95
N ASN A 4 27.06 -8.77 19.42
CA ASN A 4 27.69 -8.78 20.72
C ASN A 4 26.62 -8.72 21.84
N THR A 5 26.95 -9.11 23.08
CA THR A 5 25.98 -9.10 24.20
C THR A 5 25.29 -7.74 24.37
N LEU A 6 26.06 -6.64 24.21
CA LEU A 6 25.51 -5.27 24.26
C LEU A 6 24.58 -4.96 23.06
N ASP A 7 24.94 -5.41 21.84
CA ASP A 7 24.07 -5.27 20.66
C ASP A 7 22.71 -5.94 20.92
N ARG A 8 22.75 -7.16 21.51
CA ARG A 8 21.54 -7.94 21.83
C ARG A 8 20.68 -7.27 22.92
N TYR A 9 21.33 -6.68 23.92
CA TYR A 9 20.64 -5.96 24.98
C TYR A 9 19.90 -4.72 24.43
N ILE A 10 20.62 -3.86 23.68
CA ILE A 10 20.05 -2.70 23.00
C ILE A 10 18.93 -3.14 22.05
N GLY A 11 19.18 -4.17 21.24
CA GLY A 11 18.23 -4.70 20.28
C GLY A 11 16.94 -5.19 20.95
N LYS A 12 17.03 -5.95 22.05
CA LYS A 12 15.86 -6.44 22.79
C LYS A 12 15.01 -5.28 23.37
N SER A 13 15.68 -4.26 23.90
CA SER A 13 15.01 -3.07 24.41
C SER A 13 14.26 -2.31 23.31
N ILE A 14 14.92 -2.12 22.13
CA ILE A 14 14.31 -1.44 20.98
C ILE A 14 13.16 -2.27 20.42
N LEU A 15 13.33 -3.58 20.24
CA LEU A 15 12.27 -4.45 19.75
C LEU A 15 11.03 -4.39 20.63
N GLY A 16 11.20 -4.54 21.96
CA GLY A 16 10.07 -4.44 22.89
C GLY A 16 9.33 -3.12 22.80
N ALA A 17 10.06 -2.00 22.70
CA ALA A 17 9.45 -0.68 22.56
C ALA A 17 8.77 -0.48 21.19
N ILE A 18 9.36 -0.97 20.09
CA ILE A 18 8.74 -0.91 18.76
C ILE A 18 7.44 -1.73 18.73
N PHE A 19 7.45 -2.94 19.27
CA PHE A 19 6.23 -3.74 19.32
C PHE A 19 5.14 -3.10 20.17
N ALA A 20 5.49 -2.52 21.32
CA ALA A 20 4.54 -1.80 22.18
C ALA A 20 3.93 -0.58 21.46
N THR A 21 4.76 0.24 20.81
CA THR A 21 4.30 1.42 20.05
C THR A 21 3.48 1.02 18.82
N LEU A 22 3.90 -0.01 18.11
CA LEU A 22 3.18 -0.54 16.95
C LEU A 22 1.80 -1.07 17.36
N PHE A 23 1.74 -1.85 18.42
CA PHE A 23 0.48 -2.35 18.98
C PHE A 23 -0.48 -1.20 19.34
N THR A 24 0.05 -0.14 19.96
CA THR A 24 -0.75 1.04 20.32
C THR A 24 -1.28 1.76 19.07
N LEU A 25 -0.42 2.00 18.05
CA LEU A 25 -0.81 2.68 16.83
C LEU A 25 -1.80 1.87 15.99
N VAL A 26 -1.53 0.58 15.80
CA VAL A 26 -2.42 -0.33 15.07
C VAL A 26 -3.73 -0.54 15.82
N GLY A 27 -3.69 -0.65 17.15
CA GLY A 27 -4.88 -0.76 17.98
C GLY A 27 -5.78 0.48 17.89
N LEU A 28 -5.18 1.68 17.92
CA LEU A 28 -5.93 2.92 17.72
C LEU A 28 -6.54 3.00 16.31
N SER A 29 -5.77 2.64 15.28
CA SER A 29 -6.27 2.55 13.91
C SER A 29 -7.42 1.55 13.78
N ALA A 30 -7.30 0.39 14.43
CA ALA A 30 -8.34 -0.62 14.43
C ALA A 30 -9.66 -0.12 15.04
N ILE A 31 -9.57 0.63 16.16
CA ILE A 31 -10.75 1.24 16.78
C ILE A 31 -11.41 2.23 15.82
N ILE A 32 -10.63 3.12 15.20
CA ILE A 32 -11.14 4.11 14.24
C ILE A 32 -11.83 3.41 13.05
N LYS A 33 -11.16 2.41 12.46
CA LYS A 33 -11.73 1.62 11.35
C LYS A 33 -12.99 0.88 11.76
N PHE A 34 -13.01 0.28 12.95
CA PHE A 34 -14.20 -0.40 13.45
C PHE A 34 -15.38 0.56 13.55
N VAL A 35 -15.18 1.77 14.11
CA VAL A 35 -16.24 2.81 14.18
C VAL A 35 -16.70 3.22 12.78
N GLU A 36 -15.80 3.32 11.80
CA GLU A 36 -16.17 3.59 10.40
C GLU A 36 -17.00 2.45 9.81
N GLN A 37 -16.61 1.19 10.04
CA GLN A 37 -17.36 0.01 9.57
C GLN A 37 -18.72 -0.12 10.25
N PHE A 38 -18.81 0.29 11.53
CA PHE A 38 -20.07 0.25 12.29
C PHE A 38 -21.18 1.07 11.63
N ARG A 39 -20.83 2.16 10.93
CA ARG A 39 -21.80 2.96 10.14
C ARG A 39 -22.45 2.19 8.98
N SER A 40 -21.87 1.06 8.61
CA SER A 40 -22.35 0.21 7.52
C SER A 40 -23.13 -1.02 8.04
N VAL A 41 -23.11 -1.28 9.34
CA VAL A 41 -23.86 -2.37 9.97
C VAL A 41 -25.37 -2.14 9.78
N GLY A 42 -26.09 -3.20 9.42
CA GLY A 42 -27.52 -3.17 9.11
C GLY A 42 -27.84 -2.84 7.64
N LYS A 43 -26.83 -2.60 6.79
CA LYS A 43 -27.02 -2.46 5.34
C LYS A 43 -26.81 -3.81 4.66
N GLY A 44 -27.81 -4.26 3.89
CA GLY A 44 -27.78 -5.62 3.32
C GLY A 44 -27.71 -6.69 4.40
N THR A 45 -26.78 -7.61 4.28
CA THR A 45 -26.50 -8.65 5.29
C THR A 45 -25.25 -8.32 6.15
N TYR A 46 -24.74 -7.06 6.08
CA TYR A 46 -23.53 -6.67 6.80
C TYR A 46 -23.79 -6.53 8.31
N ASP A 47 -23.23 -7.42 9.10
CA ASP A 47 -23.40 -7.48 10.55
C ASP A 47 -22.16 -7.00 11.32
N ILE A 48 -22.26 -6.98 12.66
CA ILE A 48 -21.18 -6.54 13.54
C ILE A 48 -19.96 -7.46 13.47
N TRP A 49 -20.17 -8.77 13.30
CA TRP A 49 -19.08 -9.74 13.20
C TRP A 49 -18.26 -9.56 11.92
N GLN A 50 -18.92 -9.20 10.83
CA GLN A 50 -18.27 -8.86 9.57
C GLN A 50 -17.48 -7.55 9.69
N ALA A 51 -17.97 -6.58 10.47
CA ALA A 51 -17.23 -5.35 10.76
C ALA A 51 -15.95 -5.63 11.58
N VAL A 52 -16.03 -6.52 12.59
CA VAL A 52 -14.86 -6.98 13.36
C VAL A 52 -13.88 -7.74 12.48
N ALA A 53 -14.38 -8.70 11.68
CA ALA A 53 -13.55 -9.49 10.77
C ALA A 53 -12.84 -8.59 9.73
N TYR A 54 -13.56 -7.64 9.12
CA TYR A 54 -12.98 -6.66 8.19
C TYR A 54 -11.85 -5.86 8.83
N THR A 55 -12.08 -5.36 10.05
CA THR A 55 -11.08 -4.59 10.79
C THR A 55 -9.84 -5.44 11.08
N GLY A 56 -10.02 -6.68 11.56
CA GLY A 56 -8.91 -7.61 11.84
C GLY A 56 -8.10 -7.97 10.60
N LEU A 57 -8.77 -8.31 9.49
CA LEU A 57 -8.13 -8.69 8.23
C LEU A 57 -7.37 -7.53 7.56
N THR A 58 -7.72 -6.28 7.87
CA THR A 58 -7.00 -5.10 7.34
C THR A 58 -5.87 -4.61 8.26
N MET A 59 -5.69 -5.17 9.46
CA MET A 59 -4.59 -4.82 10.38
C MET A 59 -3.18 -5.01 9.79
N PRO A 60 -2.86 -6.06 9.03
CA PRO A 60 -1.52 -6.23 8.46
C PRO A 60 -1.06 -5.02 7.63
N LYS A 61 -1.98 -4.37 6.92
CA LYS A 61 -1.70 -3.14 6.18
C LYS A 61 -1.38 -1.96 7.10
N ASP A 62 -2.07 -1.86 8.24
CA ASP A 62 -1.77 -0.81 9.22
C ASP A 62 -0.40 -1.01 9.84
N VAL A 63 -0.02 -2.27 10.10
CA VAL A 63 1.35 -2.60 10.53
C VAL A 63 2.37 -2.06 9.52
N GLU A 64 2.21 -2.33 8.23
CA GLU A 64 3.10 -1.81 7.18
C GLU A 64 3.15 -0.28 7.19
N THR A 65 1.99 0.37 7.26
CA THR A 65 1.85 1.83 7.18
C THR A 65 2.48 2.55 8.37
N PHE A 66 2.25 2.06 9.59
CA PHE A 66 2.74 2.70 10.82
C PHE A 66 4.14 2.28 11.23
N PHE A 67 4.72 1.29 10.55
CA PHE A 67 6.00 0.73 10.96
C PHE A 67 7.15 1.74 11.03
N PRO A 68 7.38 2.65 10.06
CA PRO A 68 8.44 3.65 10.17
C PRO A 68 8.27 4.58 11.37
N MET A 69 7.01 4.96 11.67
CA MET A 69 6.68 5.80 12.83
C MET A 69 6.89 5.03 14.15
N ALA A 70 6.48 3.77 14.20
CA ALA A 70 6.70 2.91 15.36
C ALA A 70 8.20 2.64 15.60
N ALA A 71 8.99 2.52 14.54
CA ALA A 71 10.43 2.38 14.61
C ALA A 71 11.10 3.62 15.24
N LEU A 72 10.69 4.83 14.82
CA LEU A 72 11.14 6.08 15.41
C LEU A 72 10.78 6.16 16.90
N LEU A 73 9.50 6.00 17.23
CA LEU A 73 8.99 6.10 18.59
C LEU A 73 9.59 5.04 19.52
N GLY A 74 9.61 3.79 19.06
CA GLY A 74 10.19 2.69 19.83
C GLY A 74 11.68 2.86 20.09
N ALA A 75 12.44 3.32 19.09
CA ALA A 75 13.84 3.63 19.26
C ALA A 75 14.05 4.81 20.23
N LEU A 76 13.24 5.88 20.14
CA LEU A 76 13.29 7.01 21.06
C LEU A 76 12.99 6.59 22.51
N ILE A 77 11.97 5.77 22.71
CA ILE A 77 11.58 5.29 24.05
C ILE A 77 12.67 4.38 24.62
N ALA A 78 13.12 3.39 23.84
CA ALA A 78 14.13 2.44 24.30
C ALA A 78 15.47 3.12 24.62
N LEU A 79 16.01 3.86 23.65
CA LEU A 79 17.29 4.56 23.84
C LEU A 79 17.17 5.67 24.89
N GLY A 80 16.01 6.31 24.96
CA GLY A 80 15.71 7.32 25.98
C GLY A 80 15.69 6.75 27.39
N ASN A 81 15.14 5.54 27.57
CA ASN A 81 15.16 4.85 28.85
C ASN A 81 16.58 4.43 29.25
N LEU A 82 17.37 3.92 28.30
CA LEU A 82 18.79 3.61 28.54
C LEU A 82 19.60 4.87 28.89
N ALA A 83 19.28 6.00 28.26
CA ALA A 83 19.93 7.29 28.54
C ALA A 83 19.57 7.82 29.96
N SER A 84 18.28 7.74 30.34
CA SER A 84 17.80 8.23 31.64
C SER A 84 18.34 7.40 32.83
N ARG A 85 18.62 6.12 32.59
CA ARG A 85 19.27 5.25 33.58
C ARG A 85 20.80 5.32 33.54
N SER A 86 21.40 6.25 32.78
CA SER A 86 22.84 6.40 32.58
C SER A 86 23.52 5.20 31.93
N GLU A 87 22.77 4.19 31.48
CA GLU A 87 23.32 2.97 30.87
C GLU A 87 24.12 3.27 29.60
N LEU A 88 23.65 4.21 28.75
CA LEU A 88 24.38 4.64 27.55
C LEU A 88 25.72 5.31 27.91
N VAL A 89 25.81 6.01 29.05
CA VAL A 89 27.04 6.65 29.50
C VAL A 89 28.03 5.57 29.98
N VAL A 90 27.56 4.59 30.74
CA VAL A 90 28.38 3.46 31.20
C VAL A 90 28.90 2.65 30.00
N MET A 91 28.06 2.41 28.98
CA MET A 91 28.50 1.74 27.76
C MET A 91 29.59 2.54 27.02
N GLN A 92 29.46 3.87 26.97
CA GLN A 92 30.46 4.74 26.34
C GLN A 92 31.79 4.76 27.12
N SER A 93 31.76 4.79 28.46
CA SER A 93 32.96 4.73 29.29
C SER A 93 33.67 3.38 29.19
N ALA A 94 32.91 2.29 28.92
CA ALA A 94 33.45 0.95 28.62
C ALA A 94 33.96 0.81 27.16
N GLY A 95 34.08 1.92 26.38
CA GLY A 95 34.64 1.90 25.04
C GLY A 95 33.64 1.59 23.92
N PHE A 96 32.34 1.58 24.21
CA PHE A 96 31.28 1.42 23.23
C PHE A 96 30.91 2.77 22.61
N SER A 97 31.57 3.14 21.52
CA SER A 97 31.39 4.46 20.90
C SER A 97 29.94 4.69 20.42
N ARG A 98 29.55 5.98 20.24
CA ARG A 98 28.23 6.36 19.68
C ARG A 98 27.97 5.69 18.34
N PHE A 99 29.01 5.51 17.51
CA PHE A 99 28.93 4.82 16.23
C PHE A 99 28.59 3.32 16.40
N LYS A 100 29.18 2.64 17.40
CA LYS A 100 28.87 1.23 17.71
C LYS A 100 27.43 1.08 18.20
N ILE A 101 26.93 2.05 19.01
CA ILE A 101 25.51 2.08 19.42
C ILE A 101 24.61 2.25 18.18
N GLY A 102 24.95 3.16 17.29
CA GLY A 102 24.22 3.36 16.02
C GLY A 102 24.19 2.09 15.17
N LEU A 103 25.33 1.39 15.09
CA LEU A 103 25.42 0.11 14.36
C LEU A 103 24.55 -0.99 15.00
N ALA A 104 24.48 -1.05 16.34
CA ALA A 104 23.59 -1.98 17.07
C ALA A 104 22.11 -1.69 16.77
N VAL A 105 21.73 -0.40 16.72
CA VAL A 105 20.38 0.04 16.31
C VAL A 105 20.08 -0.40 14.89
N MET A 106 21.00 -0.18 13.95
CA MET A 106 20.82 -0.57 12.54
C MET A 106 20.77 -2.09 12.34
N LYS A 107 21.58 -2.85 13.10
CA LYS A 107 21.49 -4.33 13.13
C LYS A 107 20.11 -4.81 13.59
N THR A 108 19.49 -4.10 14.52
CA THR A 108 18.14 -4.41 15.02
C THR A 108 17.08 -4.03 13.97
N ALA A 109 17.32 -2.99 13.18
CA ALA A 109 16.40 -2.59 12.10
C ALA A 109 16.28 -3.67 11.02
N LEU A 110 17.38 -4.35 10.69
CA LEU A 110 17.43 -5.29 9.55
C LEU A 110 16.37 -6.42 9.64
N PRO A 111 16.30 -7.22 10.72
CA PRO A 111 15.26 -8.26 10.83
C PRO A 111 13.86 -7.71 10.86
N LEU A 112 13.64 -6.52 11.41
CA LEU A 112 12.34 -5.86 11.43
C LEU A 112 11.88 -5.44 10.03
N VAL A 113 12.79 -4.91 9.24
CA VAL A 113 12.56 -4.55 7.84
C VAL A 113 12.22 -5.78 7.02
N LEU A 114 12.98 -6.86 7.15
CA LEU A 114 12.68 -8.13 6.49
C LEU A 114 11.30 -8.64 6.87
N PHE A 115 10.93 -8.55 8.14
CA PHE A 115 9.61 -8.94 8.63
C PHE A 115 8.49 -8.11 7.98
N THR A 116 8.64 -6.79 7.87
CA THR A 116 7.63 -5.94 7.21
C THR A 116 7.55 -6.18 5.71
N MET A 117 8.66 -6.48 5.03
CA MET A 117 8.65 -6.87 3.61
C MET A 117 7.90 -8.19 3.39
N VAL A 118 8.13 -9.18 4.26
CA VAL A 118 7.40 -10.46 4.21
C VAL A 118 5.89 -10.26 4.41
N ILE A 119 5.50 -9.44 5.39
CA ILE A 119 4.08 -9.09 5.60
C ILE A 119 3.53 -8.36 4.36
N GLY A 120 4.28 -7.42 3.80
CA GLY A 120 3.87 -6.66 2.61
C GLY A 120 3.64 -7.53 1.37
N GLU A 121 4.43 -8.60 1.21
CA GLU A 121 4.34 -9.48 0.06
C GLU A 121 3.23 -10.54 0.22
N TRP A 122 3.14 -11.21 1.37
CA TRP A 122 2.22 -12.32 1.58
C TRP A 122 1.10 -12.05 2.59
N GLY A 123 1.35 -11.22 3.59
CA GLY A 123 0.42 -11.00 4.69
C GLY A 123 -0.67 -9.98 4.41
N ILE A 124 -0.51 -9.10 3.41
CA ILE A 124 -1.48 -8.03 3.10
C ILE A 124 -2.43 -8.42 1.97
N PRO A 125 -1.98 -8.93 0.81
CA PRO A 125 -2.84 -9.05 -0.37
C PRO A 125 -4.06 -9.92 -0.14
N GLN A 126 -3.87 -11.14 0.34
CA GLN A 126 -4.96 -12.12 0.52
C GLN A 126 -5.97 -11.68 1.60
N PRO A 127 -5.57 -11.33 2.85
CA PRO A 127 -6.53 -10.91 3.86
C PRO A 127 -7.29 -9.63 3.48
N GLU A 128 -6.62 -8.66 2.86
CA GLU A 128 -7.28 -7.41 2.46
C GLU A 128 -8.27 -7.65 1.32
N GLN A 129 -7.94 -8.50 0.35
CA GLN A 129 -8.86 -8.89 -0.71
C GLN A 129 -10.07 -9.61 -0.14
N PHE A 130 -9.86 -10.63 0.69
CA PHE A 130 -10.95 -11.36 1.34
C PHE A 130 -11.85 -10.44 2.17
N ALA A 131 -11.27 -9.50 2.94
CA ALA A 131 -12.04 -8.52 3.71
C ALA A 131 -12.95 -7.66 2.83
N ARG A 132 -12.45 -7.20 1.68
CA ARG A 132 -13.21 -6.38 0.74
C ARG A 132 -14.32 -7.17 0.07
N ASP A 133 -14.03 -8.38 -0.37
CA ASP A 133 -15.01 -9.25 -1.02
C ASP A 133 -16.15 -9.59 -0.06
N MET A 134 -15.81 -9.99 1.17
CA MET A 134 -16.76 -10.23 2.25
C MET A 134 -17.67 -8.99 2.49
N ARG A 135 -17.05 -7.80 2.61
CA ARG A 135 -17.78 -6.55 2.82
C ARG A 135 -18.69 -6.20 1.65
N THR A 136 -18.17 -6.34 0.42
CA THR A 136 -18.92 -6.02 -0.79
C THR A 136 -20.11 -6.97 -0.97
N ARG A 137 -19.91 -8.28 -0.79
CA ARG A 137 -20.98 -9.28 -0.81
C ARG A 137 -22.08 -8.97 0.20
N ALA A 138 -21.69 -8.68 1.43
CA ALA A 138 -22.64 -8.41 2.49
C ALA A 138 -23.44 -7.11 2.27
N LEU A 139 -22.81 -6.06 1.75
CA LEU A 139 -23.50 -4.79 1.45
C LEU A 139 -24.38 -4.85 0.21
N SER A 140 -24.08 -5.77 -0.74
CA SER A 140 -24.80 -5.92 -2.02
C SER A 140 -25.90 -6.98 -1.98
N GLY A 141 -26.20 -7.57 -0.80
CA GLY A 141 -27.23 -8.59 -0.67
C GLY A 141 -26.90 -9.90 -1.38
N GLY A 142 -25.61 -10.27 -1.49
CA GLY A 142 -25.14 -11.52 -2.09
C GLY A 142 -24.79 -11.47 -3.55
N SER A 143 -25.03 -10.35 -4.25
CA SER A 143 -24.52 -10.16 -5.61
C SER A 143 -23.06 -9.70 -5.56
N MET A 144 -22.14 -10.55 -5.96
CA MET A 144 -20.73 -10.22 -6.07
C MET A 144 -20.48 -9.11 -7.07
N LEU A 145 -19.55 -8.22 -6.69
CA LEU A 145 -18.99 -7.15 -7.51
C LEU A 145 -20.02 -6.29 -8.28
N SER A 146 -21.14 -5.94 -7.63
CA SER A 146 -21.85 -4.75 -8.06
C SER A 146 -21.01 -3.53 -7.67
N VAL A 147 -20.00 -3.24 -8.46
CA VAL A 147 -19.40 -1.90 -8.46
C VAL A 147 -20.56 -0.98 -8.85
N LYS A 148 -21.01 -0.10 -7.95
CA LYS A 148 -22.15 0.80 -8.20
C LYS A 148 -22.09 1.54 -9.54
N ASN A 149 -20.91 1.61 -10.17
CA ASN A 149 -20.63 2.33 -11.40
C ASN A 149 -20.01 1.48 -12.52
N GLY A 150 -19.98 0.12 -12.40
CA GLY A 150 -19.29 -0.75 -13.36
C GLY A 150 -17.76 -0.58 -13.38
N VAL A 151 -17.08 -1.38 -14.18
CA VAL A 151 -15.62 -1.35 -14.36
C VAL A 151 -15.31 -0.90 -15.77
N TRP A 152 -14.46 0.12 -15.91
CA TRP A 152 -13.92 0.54 -17.19
C TRP A 152 -12.49 0.00 -17.34
N ALA A 153 -12.24 -0.66 -18.48
CA ALA A 153 -10.91 -1.10 -18.87
C ALA A 153 -10.59 -0.60 -20.29
N LYS A 154 -9.31 -0.38 -20.56
CA LYS A 154 -8.84 -0.05 -21.90
C LYS A 154 -7.97 -1.18 -22.42
N ASP A 155 -8.21 -1.62 -23.64
CA ASP A 155 -7.43 -2.63 -24.35
C ASP A 155 -7.14 -2.17 -25.78
N GLY A 156 -5.95 -1.59 -25.98
CA GLY A 156 -5.61 -0.93 -27.24
C GLY A 156 -6.57 0.23 -27.56
N ASN A 157 -7.25 0.13 -28.71
CA ASN A 157 -8.25 1.12 -29.17
C ASN A 157 -9.67 0.83 -28.63
N ASN A 158 -9.83 -0.22 -27.82
CA ASN A 158 -11.11 -0.59 -27.23
C ASN A 158 -11.23 -0.03 -25.81
N PHE A 159 -12.38 0.57 -25.51
CA PHE A 159 -12.81 0.89 -24.15
C PHE A 159 -13.91 -0.07 -23.76
N VAL A 160 -13.67 -0.84 -22.72
CA VAL A 160 -14.56 -1.90 -22.25
C VAL A 160 -15.20 -1.46 -20.94
N TYR A 161 -16.53 -1.46 -20.93
CA TYR A 161 -17.31 -1.25 -19.71
C TYR A 161 -17.99 -2.55 -19.33
N VAL A 162 -17.76 -3.02 -18.11
CA VAL A 162 -18.39 -4.22 -17.54
C VAL A 162 -19.22 -3.78 -16.35
N ARG A 163 -20.55 -4.01 -16.40
CA ARG A 163 -21.45 -3.62 -15.32
C ARG A 163 -21.29 -4.50 -14.10
N ARG A 164 -21.11 -5.82 -14.30
CA ARG A 164 -20.97 -6.78 -13.20
C ARG A 164 -19.95 -7.87 -13.57
N ILE A 165 -19.14 -8.23 -12.60
CA ILE A 165 -18.22 -9.37 -12.68
C ILE A 165 -18.68 -10.39 -11.63
N THR A 166 -18.86 -11.65 -12.02
CA THR A 166 -19.32 -12.75 -11.15
C THR A 166 -18.15 -13.68 -10.79
N ASP A 167 -18.26 -14.44 -9.71
CA ASP A 167 -17.19 -15.29 -9.15
C ASP A 167 -16.64 -16.35 -10.12
N ASP A 168 -17.48 -16.85 -11.00
CA ASP A 168 -17.12 -17.91 -11.97
C ASP A 168 -16.41 -17.36 -13.23
N ALA A 169 -15.67 -16.26 -13.11
CA ALA A 169 -15.06 -15.57 -14.26
C ALA A 169 -16.09 -15.27 -15.38
N GLN A 170 -17.31 -14.90 -14.97
CA GLN A 170 -18.37 -14.44 -15.87
C GLN A 170 -18.54 -12.93 -15.73
N LEU A 171 -18.76 -12.30 -16.89
CA LEU A 171 -19.09 -10.88 -16.97
C LEU A 171 -20.55 -10.73 -17.39
N GLU A 172 -21.22 -9.73 -16.86
CA GLU A 172 -22.59 -9.38 -17.24
C GLU A 172 -22.64 -7.93 -17.70
N ASP A 173 -23.40 -7.72 -18.77
CA ASP A 173 -23.71 -6.42 -19.35
C ASP A 173 -22.44 -5.67 -19.79
N ILE A 174 -21.79 -6.19 -20.82
CA ILE A 174 -20.49 -5.74 -21.33
C ILE A 174 -20.72 -4.84 -22.53
N TYR A 175 -20.09 -3.67 -22.52
CA TYR A 175 -20.03 -2.73 -23.63
C TYR A 175 -18.59 -2.58 -24.09
N ILE A 176 -18.33 -2.79 -25.38
CA ILE A 176 -17.01 -2.63 -26.01
C ILE A 176 -17.14 -1.51 -27.04
N TYR A 177 -16.47 -0.40 -26.78
CA TYR A 177 -16.40 0.77 -27.65
C TYR A 177 -15.08 0.73 -28.40
N THR A 178 -15.09 0.57 -29.70
CA THR A 178 -13.89 0.57 -30.56
C THR A 178 -13.77 1.93 -31.25
N PHE A 179 -12.59 2.54 -31.11
CA PHE A 179 -12.27 3.83 -31.71
C PHE A 179 -11.21 3.66 -32.80
N ASP A 180 -11.24 4.53 -33.82
CA ASP A 180 -10.17 4.68 -34.77
C ASP A 180 -9.01 5.53 -34.22
N ASP A 181 -7.92 5.66 -34.98
CA ASP A 181 -6.75 6.46 -34.59
C ASP A 181 -7.07 7.97 -34.50
N GLN A 182 -8.19 8.41 -35.10
CA GLN A 182 -8.70 9.79 -35.03
C GLN A 182 -9.67 9.98 -33.85
N ARG A 183 -9.86 8.95 -33.02
CA ARG A 183 -10.79 8.92 -31.86
C ARG A 183 -12.27 9.01 -32.25
N ASN A 184 -12.66 8.59 -33.44
CA ASN A 184 -14.07 8.41 -33.78
C ASN A 184 -14.51 7.01 -33.36
N LEU A 185 -15.73 6.87 -32.86
CA LEU A 185 -16.33 5.59 -32.53
C LEU A 185 -16.68 4.87 -33.84
N THR A 186 -16.11 3.68 -34.05
CA THR A 186 -16.33 2.83 -35.24
C THR A 186 -17.25 1.66 -34.92
N HIS A 187 -17.13 1.05 -33.76
CA HIS A 187 -17.97 -0.07 -33.34
C HIS A 187 -18.41 0.08 -31.89
N LEU A 188 -19.65 -0.32 -31.63
CA LEU A 188 -20.19 -0.53 -30.29
C LEU A 188 -20.72 -1.96 -30.21
N LYS A 189 -20.11 -2.79 -29.39
CA LYS A 189 -20.62 -4.13 -29.09
C LYS A 189 -21.20 -4.13 -27.69
N HIS A 190 -22.40 -4.67 -27.56
CA HIS A 190 -23.04 -4.96 -26.29
C HIS A 190 -23.27 -6.46 -26.18
N ALA A 191 -22.80 -7.08 -25.11
CA ALA A 191 -23.05 -8.47 -24.80
C ALA A 191 -23.70 -8.61 -23.42
N ASN A 192 -24.74 -9.44 -23.33
CA ASN A 192 -25.41 -9.65 -22.05
C ASN A 192 -24.52 -10.42 -21.07
N GLN A 193 -23.74 -11.38 -21.58
CA GLN A 193 -22.84 -12.19 -20.77
C GLN A 193 -21.54 -12.49 -21.52
N ALA A 194 -20.46 -12.70 -20.77
CA ALA A 194 -19.22 -13.27 -21.29
C ALA A 194 -18.66 -14.28 -20.29
N GLN A 195 -18.17 -15.40 -20.82
CA GLN A 195 -17.53 -16.45 -20.05
C GLN A 195 -16.08 -16.65 -20.50
N TYR A 196 -15.15 -16.69 -19.56
CA TYR A 196 -13.74 -16.90 -19.87
C TYR A 196 -13.43 -18.36 -20.03
N SER A 197 -12.77 -18.73 -21.13
CA SER A 197 -12.21 -20.06 -21.34
C SER A 197 -10.72 -20.03 -21.07
N ALA A 198 -10.28 -20.65 -19.97
CA ALA A 198 -8.87 -20.74 -19.61
C ALA A 198 -8.05 -21.58 -20.61
N GLU A 199 -8.69 -22.53 -21.30
CA GLU A 199 -8.04 -23.39 -22.31
C GLU A 199 -7.61 -22.59 -23.55
N ASN A 200 -8.47 -21.66 -24.00
CA ASN A 200 -8.24 -20.88 -25.22
C ASN A 200 -7.76 -19.45 -24.93
N ASN A 201 -7.68 -19.06 -23.66
CA ASN A 201 -7.30 -17.70 -23.24
C ASN A 201 -8.19 -16.61 -23.89
N GLN A 202 -9.49 -16.89 -24.05
CA GLN A 202 -10.46 -16.05 -24.75
C GLN A 202 -11.76 -15.93 -23.99
N TRP A 203 -12.46 -14.82 -24.20
CA TRP A 203 -13.81 -14.62 -23.72
C TRP A 203 -14.83 -15.04 -24.78
N GLN A 204 -15.81 -15.82 -24.41
CA GLN A 204 -16.97 -16.11 -25.23
C GLN A 204 -18.12 -15.17 -24.83
N LEU A 205 -18.44 -14.23 -25.70
CA LEU A 205 -19.57 -13.33 -25.54
C LEU A 205 -20.87 -14.04 -25.92
N ARG A 206 -21.96 -13.77 -25.19
CA ARG A 206 -23.30 -14.30 -25.47
C ARG A 206 -24.31 -13.18 -25.65
N GLN A 207 -25.24 -13.35 -26.58
CA GLN A 207 -26.26 -12.37 -26.97
C GLN A 207 -25.61 -11.03 -27.33
N VAL A 208 -24.86 -11.04 -28.42
CA VAL A 208 -24.05 -9.90 -28.87
C VAL A 208 -24.82 -9.07 -29.87
N ASN A 209 -24.96 -7.79 -29.55
CA ASN A 209 -25.44 -6.76 -30.47
C ASN A 209 -24.25 -5.92 -30.91
N ASN A 210 -23.86 -6.00 -32.16
CA ASN A 210 -22.75 -5.26 -32.74
C ASN A 210 -23.29 -4.16 -33.65
N SER A 211 -23.03 -2.90 -33.30
CA SER A 211 -23.39 -1.73 -34.09
C SER A 211 -22.14 -1.12 -34.71
N ALA A 212 -22.02 -1.19 -36.00
CA ALA A 212 -21.00 -0.50 -36.79
C ALA A 212 -21.47 0.93 -37.05
N VAL A 213 -20.67 1.92 -36.62
CA VAL A 213 -20.98 3.34 -36.74
C VAL A 213 -20.18 3.94 -37.90
N SER A 214 -20.87 4.37 -38.94
CA SER A 214 -20.31 5.14 -40.06
C SER A 214 -20.87 6.57 -40.03
N LYS A 215 -20.28 7.49 -40.77
CA LYS A 215 -20.76 8.89 -40.86
C LYS A 215 -22.17 9.01 -41.41
N GLU A 216 -22.61 8.04 -42.20
CA GLU A 216 -23.90 8.10 -42.93
C GLU A 216 -24.94 7.15 -42.35
N GLN A 217 -24.54 6.06 -41.70
CA GLN A 217 -25.47 5.04 -41.21
C GLN A 217 -24.90 4.24 -40.03
N ILE A 218 -25.81 3.68 -39.26
CA ILE A 218 -25.49 2.71 -38.19
C ILE A 218 -26.10 1.36 -38.62
N THR A 219 -25.23 0.35 -38.75
CA THR A 219 -25.67 -1.00 -39.08
C THR A 219 -25.55 -1.87 -37.82
N THR A 220 -26.63 -2.49 -37.40
CA THR A 220 -26.66 -3.36 -36.22
C THR A 220 -26.84 -4.81 -36.67
N THR A 221 -25.97 -5.70 -36.14
CA THR A 221 -26.03 -7.16 -36.35
C THR A 221 -26.12 -7.84 -35.00
N ASN A 222 -26.97 -8.88 -34.92
CA ASN A 222 -27.14 -9.65 -33.68
C ASN A 222 -26.55 -11.05 -33.89
N ARG A 223 -25.78 -11.52 -32.88
CA ARG A 223 -25.19 -12.87 -32.84
C ARG A 223 -25.51 -13.52 -31.51
N LEU A 224 -25.72 -14.82 -31.49
CA LEU A 224 -25.94 -15.58 -30.25
C LEU A 224 -24.66 -15.72 -29.46
N THR A 225 -23.55 -15.97 -30.17
CA THR A 225 -22.22 -16.12 -29.57
C THR A 225 -21.15 -15.47 -30.43
N GLU A 226 -20.12 -14.90 -29.82
CA GLU A 226 -18.94 -14.36 -30.52
C GLU A 226 -17.71 -14.51 -29.62
N ASP A 227 -16.60 -14.97 -30.16
CA ASP A 227 -15.34 -15.05 -29.43
C ASP A 227 -14.67 -13.67 -29.43
N TRP A 228 -14.24 -13.26 -28.23
CA TRP A 228 -13.59 -11.97 -28.02
C TRP A 228 -12.16 -12.19 -27.51
N THR A 229 -11.20 -11.92 -28.40
CA THR A 229 -9.79 -11.94 -28.06
C THR A 229 -9.38 -10.60 -27.48
N THR A 230 -8.92 -10.60 -26.24
CA THR A 230 -8.52 -9.41 -25.50
C THR A 230 -7.37 -9.73 -24.56
N SER A 231 -6.59 -8.72 -24.19
CA SER A 231 -5.55 -8.85 -23.17
C SER A 231 -6.13 -8.83 -21.73
N LEU A 232 -7.43 -8.56 -21.57
CA LEU A 232 -8.14 -8.48 -20.30
C LEU A 232 -8.50 -9.89 -19.80
N THR A 233 -7.70 -10.44 -18.89
CA THR A 233 -8.03 -11.68 -18.17
C THR A 233 -8.92 -11.39 -16.95
N PRO A 234 -9.61 -12.40 -16.36
CA PRO A 234 -10.40 -12.22 -15.15
C PRO A 234 -9.59 -11.56 -14.02
N ASP A 235 -8.33 -11.97 -13.81
CA ASP A 235 -7.43 -11.41 -12.79
C ASP A 235 -7.16 -9.93 -13.03
N LYS A 236 -6.95 -9.53 -14.28
CA LYS A 236 -6.71 -8.13 -14.64
C LYS A 236 -7.96 -7.26 -14.49
N LEU A 237 -9.13 -7.77 -14.83
CA LEU A 237 -10.41 -7.07 -14.61
C LEU A 237 -10.71 -6.93 -13.11
N GLY A 238 -10.42 -7.95 -12.31
CA GLY A 238 -10.47 -7.87 -10.85
C GLY A 238 -9.49 -6.82 -10.30
N ALA A 239 -8.28 -6.76 -10.86
CA ALA A 239 -7.24 -5.81 -10.43
C ALA A 239 -7.58 -4.33 -10.72
N VAL A 240 -8.41 -4.02 -11.74
CA VAL A 240 -8.87 -2.65 -12.03
C VAL A 240 -9.66 -2.05 -10.86
N SER A 241 -10.32 -2.88 -10.06
CA SER A 241 -11.03 -2.46 -8.83
C SER A 241 -10.13 -2.41 -7.60
N LEU A 242 -8.89 -2.94 -7.67
CA LEU A 242 -7.97 -3.01 -6.54
C LEU A 242 -7.27 -1.66 -6.30
N ARG A 243 -7.09 -1.34 -5.03
CA ARG A 243 -6.24 -0.20 -4.65
C ARG A 243 -4.77 -0.61 -4.79
N PRO A 244 -3.89 0.26 -5.33
CA PRO A 244 -2.46 -0.07 -5.48
C PRO A 244 -1.81 -0.58 -4.19
N THR A 245 -2.22 -0.02 -3.05
CA THR A 245 -1.68 -0.35 -1.72
C THR A 245 -2.00 -1.77 -1.23
N SER A 246 -2.98 -2.45 -1.85
CA SER A 246 -3.38 -3.82 -1.47
C SER A 246 -2.65 -4.89 -2.27
N LEU A 247 -1.89 -4.51 -3.31
CA LEU A 247 -1.12 -5.45 -4.11
C LEU A 247 0.24 -5.75 -3.47
N SER A 248 0.75 -6.97 -3.69
CA SER A 248 2.13 -7.34 -3.39
C SER A 248 3.11 -6.59 -4.30
N ILE A 249 4.40 -6.64 -3.99
CA ILE A 249 5.45 -6.04 -4.84
C ILE A 249 5.45 -6.74 -6.21
N SER A 250 5.35 -8.08 -6.22
CA SER A 250 5.26 -8.88 -7.45
C SER A 250 4.01 -8.54 -8.25
N GLY A 251 2.84 -8.47 -7.62
CA GLY A 251 1.59 -8.10 -8.27
C GLY A 251 1.59 -6.67 -8.81
N LEU A 252 2.22 -5.72 -8.11
CA LEU A 252 2.41 -4.36 -8.61
C LEU A 252 3.29 -4.34 -9.87
N TYR A 253 4.38 -5.10 -9.88
CA TYR A 253 5.28 -5.17 -11.03
C TYR A 253 4.56 -5.68 -12.29
N GLU A 254 3.82 -6.78 -12.18
CA GLU A 254 3.04 -7.36 -13.28
C GLU A 254 1.94 -6.40 -13.77
N TYR A 255 1.24 -5.76 -12.83
CA TYR A 255 0.17 -4.85 -13.17
C TYR A 255 0.67 -3.55 -13.82
N ILE A 256 1.81 -3.01 -13.37
CA ILE A 256 2.48 -1.87 -14.02
C ILE A 256 2.88 -2.22 -15.45
N ALA A 257 3.44 -3.42 -15.70
CA ALA A 257 3.80 -3.88 -17.03
C ALA A 257 2.57 -3.93 -17.94
N PHE A 258 1.45 -4.47 -17.45
CA PHE A 258 0.19 -4.50 -18.16
C PHE A 258 -0.34 -3.10 -18.50
N LEU A 259 -0.37 -2.17 -17.54
CA LEU A 259 -0.84 -0.79 -17.77
C LEU A 259 0.00 -0.07 -18.83
N LYS A 260 1.32 -0.28 -18.82
CA LYS A 260 2.24 0.29 -19.84
C LYS A 260 1.98 -0.29 -21.22
N GLN A 261 1.77 -1.60 -21.34
CA GLN A 261 1.47 -2.25 -22.61
C GLN A 261 0.14 -1.77 -23.22
N THR A 262 -0.85 -1.46 -22.38
CA THR A 262 -2.16 -0.97 -22.80
C THR A 262 -2.26 0.55 -22.90
N GLY A 263 -1.15 1.28 -22.71
CA GLY A 263 -1.12 2.74 -22.78
C GLY A 263 -1.92 3.45 -21.70
N GLN A 264 -2.13 2.78 -20.53
CA GLN A 264 -2.83 3.34 -19.39
C GLN A 264 -1.84 3.98 -18.39
N ASP A 265 -2.36 4.87 -17.53
CA ASP A 265 -1.55 5.54 -16.52
C ASP A 265 -1.15 4.60 -15.38
N SER A 266 0.14 4.27 -15.30
CA SER A 266 0.72 3.38 -14.28
C SER A 266 1.30 4.11 -13.07
N ARG A 267 1.36 5.43 -13.07
CA ARG A 267 2.14 6.23 -12.11
C ARG A 267 1.77 6.00 -10.65
N ARG A 268 0.49 5.85 -10.32
CA ARG A 268 0.04 5.57 -8.95
C ARG A 268 0.52 4.20 -8.46
N PHE A 269 0.56 3.22 -9.35
CA PHE A 269 1.06 1.87 -9.07
C PHE A 269 2.57 1.86 -8.94
N GLU A 270 3.28 2.58 -9.82
CA GLU A 270 4.73 2.76 -9.73
C GLU A 270 5.16 3.45 -8.43
N LEU A 271 4.43 4.49 -7.99
CA LEU A 271 4.69 5.15 -6.73
C LEU A 271 4.57 4.18 -5.55
N THR A 272 3.50 3.37 -5.54
CA THR A 272 3.28 2.37 -4.48
C THR A 272 4.35 1.29 -4.51
N TYR A 273 4.74 0.83 -5.69
CA TYR A 273 5.83 -0.12 -5.89
C TYR A 273 7.15 0.39 -5.29
N TRP A 274 7.55 1.60 -5.64
CA TRP A 274 8.77 2.20 -5.11
C TRP A 274 8.70 2.50 -3.61
N ARG A 275 7.54 2.90 -3.10
CA ARG A 275 7.34 3.08 -1.64
C ARG A 275 7.56 1.77 -0.88
N LYS A 276 7.05 0.65 -1.38
CA LYS A 276 7.27 -0.67 -0.76
C LYS A 276 8.75 -1.09 -0.81
N ILE A 277 9.42 -0.92 -1.94
CA ILE A 277 10.85 -1.25 -2.08
C ILE A 277 11.73 -0.36 -1.20
N LEU A 278 11.41 0.94 -1.08
CA LEU A 278 12.18 1.90 -0.29
C LEU A 278 11.77 1.96 1.19
N GLN A 279 10.80 1.19 1.62
CA GLN A 279 10.38 1.11 3.02
C GLN A 279 11.54 0.79 3.98
N PRO A 280 12.46 -0.14 3.68
CA PRO A 280 13.68 -0.35 4.46
C PRO A 280 14.49 0.90 4.73
N VAL A 281 14.65 1.74 3.71
CA VAL A 281 15.40 3.01 3.81
C VAL A 281 14.67 3.95 4.76
N SER A 282 13.35 4.07 4.64
CA SER A 282 12.53 4.90 5.52
C SER A 282 12.64 4.49 6.99
N VAL A 283 12.58 3.19 7.27
CA VAL A 283 12.74 2.65 8.63
C VAL A 283 14.14 2.95 9.18
N GLY A 284 15.18 2.73 8.37
CA GLY A 284 16.56 3.04 8.74
C GLY A 284 16.76 4.52 9.07
N VAL A 285 16.25 5.41 8.23
CA VAL A 285 16.29 6.86 8.44
C VAL A 285 15.58 7.27 9.73
N MET A 286 14.40 6.70 10.01
CA MET A 286 13.65 6.96 11.23
C MET A 286 14.38 6.50 12.50
N MET A 287 15.01 5.34 12.47
CA MET A 287 15.81 4.86 13.59
C MET A 287 17.08 5.71 13.81
N MET A 288 17.72 6.17 12.71
CA MET A 288 18.85 7.12 12.80
C MET A 288 18.42 8.48 13.35
N LEU A 289 17.22 8.95 13.01
CA LEU A 289 16.65 10.18 13.56
C LEU A 289 16.47 10.07 15.08
N ALA A 290 15.91 8.94 15.56
CA ALA A 290 15.81 8.67 16.99
C ALA A 290 17.16 8.75 17.69
N LEU A 291 18.18 8.14 17.11
CA LEU A 291 19.54 8.16 17.63
C LEU A 291 20.12 9.57 17.69
N SER A 292 19.93 10.36 16.63
CA SER A 292 20.38 11.75 16.55
C SER A 292 19.74 12.62 17.64
N PHE A 293 18.48 12.40 17.94
CA PHE A 293 17.78 13.09 19.03
C PHE A 293 18.31 12.70 20.42
N ILE A 294 18.53 11.42 20.69
CA ILE A 294 18.98 10.94 21.99
C ILE A 294 20.42 11.39 22.31
N PHE A 295 21.31 11.38 21.32
CA PHE A 295 22.65 11.95 21.51
C PHE A 295 22.64 13.48 21.41
N GLY A 296 21.52 14.05 21.03
CA GLY A 296 21.28 15.43 20.76
C GLY A 296 20.45 16.16 21.80
N SER A 297 19.41 16.80 21.26
CA SER A 297 18.52 17.74 21.95
C SER A 297 17.68 17.08 23.03
N LEU A 298 17.41 15.77 22.93
CA LEU A 298 16.52 15.05 23.82
C LEU A 298 17.26 14.25 24.92
N ARG A 299 18.56 14.48 25.11
CA ARG A 299 19.34 13.77 26.15
C ARG A 299 18.84 14.04 27.56
N SER A 300 18.47 15.28 27.87
CA SER A 300 18.10 15.75 29.22
C SER A 300 16.60 15.98 29.42
N VAL A 301 15.76 15.68 28.41
CA VAL A 301 14.32 15.91 28.51
C VAL A 301 13.57 14.71 29.08
N THR A 302 12.36 14.97 29.57
CA THR A 302 11.48 13.94 30.14
C THR A 302 11.02 12.91 29.10
N ALA A 303 10.61 11.73 29.55
CA ALA A 303 10.08 10.68 28.68
C ALA A 303 8.87 11.16 27.87
N GLY A 304 7.97 11.95 28.48
CA GLY A 304 6.81 12.52 27.78
C GLY A 304 7.20 13.43 26.62
N ALA A 305 8.19 14.32 26.81
CA ALA A 305 8.66 15.19 25.74
C ALA A 305 9.28 14.41 24.58
N ARG A 306 9.98 13.31 24.84
CA ARG A 306 10.53 12.41 23.79
C ARG A 306 9.41 11.77 22.98
N ILE A 307 8.35 11.28 23.64
CA ILE A 307 7.20 10.67 22.97
C ILE A 307 6.50 11.70 22.10
N VAL A 308 6.21 12.90 22.63
CA VAL A 308 5.57 13.96 21.85
C VAL A 308 6.41 14.34 20.63
N THR A 309 7.73 14.54 20.82
CA THR A 309 8.64 14.84 19.70
C THR A 309 8.63 13.71 18.67
N GLY A 310 8.66 12.45 19.09
CA GLY A 310 8.61 11.29 18.21
C GLY A 310 7.29 11.23 17.42
N ILE A 311 6.16 11.51 18.07
CA ILE A 311 4.85 11.58 17.39
C ILE A 311 4.84 12.69 16.34
N CYS A 312 5.32 13.91 16.70
CA CYS A 312 5.37 15.05 15.78
C CYS A 312 6.23 14.73 14.55
N PHE A 313 7.44 14.20 14.72
CA PHE A 313 8.31 13.87 13.60
C PHE A 313 7.85 12.65 12.82
N GLY A 314 7.26 11.64 13.46
CA GLY A 314 6.65 10.50 12.79
C GLY A 314 5.46 10.92 11.93
N PHE A 315 4.58 11.78 12.45
CA PHE A 315 3.46 12.35 11.71
C PHE A 315 3.93 13.26 10.56
N LEU A 316 4.93 14.10 10.83
CA LEU A 316 5.53 14.95 9.80
C LEU A 316 6.11 14.11 8.65
N PHE A 317 6.79 13.01 8.94
CA PHE A 317 7.28 12.09 7.92
C PHE A 317 6.15 11.51 7.10
N TYR A 318 5.07 11.06 7.73
CA TYR A 318 3.89 10.53 7.05
C TYR A 318 3.29 11.57 6.09
N VAL A 319 3.09 12.80 6.56
CA VAL A 319 2.55 13.90 5.74
C VAL A 319 3.47 14.24 4.57
N VAL A 320 4.77 14.36 4.83
CA VAL A 320 5.78 14.63 3.79
C VAL A 320 5.81 13.51 2.75
N ASN A 321 5.77 12.25 3.21
CA ASN A 321 5.72 11.09 2.29
C ASN A 321 4.48 11.10 1.40
N GLU A 322 3.33 11.51 1.93
CA GLU A 322 2.10 11.61 1.15
C GLU A 322 2.16 12.77 0.15
N ILE A 323 2.61 13.96 0.59
CA ILE A 323 2.73 15.14 -0.27
C ILE A 323 3.67 14.88 -1.45
N PHE A 324 4.91 14.42 -1.19
CA PHE A 324 5.88 14.16 -2.25
C PHE A 324 5.42 13.06 -3.21
N GLY A 325 4.74 12.06 -2.70
CA GLY A 325 4.14 11.02 -3.54
C GLY A 325 3.08 11.58 -4.48
N GLN A 326 2.10 12.33 -3.96
CA GLN A 326 1.06 12.94 -4.79
C GLN A 326 1.63 13.96 -5.78
N MET A 327 2.61 14.76 -5.35
CA MET A 327 3.29 15.70 -6.24
C MET A 327 3.98 14.99 -7.41
N SER A 328 4.63 13.84 -7.18
CA SER A 328 5.28 13.09 -8.26
C SER A 328 4.28 12.59 -9.31
N VAL A 329 3.07 12.19 -8.89
CA VAL A 329 2.00 11.76 -9.79
C VAL A 329 1.43 12.93 -10.57
N VAL A 330 1.17 14.06 -9.91
CA VAL A 330 0.54 15.25 -10.53
C VAL A 330 1.50 15.95 -11.51
N PHE A 331 2.75 16.12 -11.12
CA PHE A 331 3.77 16.82 -11.96
C PHE A 331 4.49 15.89 -12.94
N ASN A 332 4.04 14.66 -13.13
CA ASN A 332 4.67 13.66 -14.01
C ASN A 332 6.16 13.40 -13.68
N ALA A 333 6.57 13.59 -12.42
CA ALA A 333 7.93 13.31 -11.97
C ALA A 333 8.13 11.79 -11.83
N PRO A 334 9.37 11.28 -11.96
CA PRO A 334 9.66 9.86 -11.74
C PRO A 334 9.16 9.38 -10.37
N ALA A 335 8.36 8.33 -10.34
CA ALA A 335 7.75 7.79 -9.12
C ALA A 335 8.80 7.40 -8.05
N PHE A 336 9.98 6.95 -8.48
CA PHE A 336 11.13 6.68 -7.62
C PHE A 336 11.54 7.91 -6.79
N LEU A 337 11.59 9.10 -7.40
CA LEU A 337 11.92 10.35 -6.70
C LEU A 337 10.85 10.70 -5.67
N GLY A 338 9.56 10.55 -6.03
CA GLY A 338 8.44 10.78 -5.10
C GLY A 338 8.50 9.90 -3.86
N ALA A 339 8.97 8.66 -4.00
CA ALA A 339 9.13 7.72 -2.90
C ALA A 339 10.42 7.95 -2.07
N LEU A 340 11.51 8.42 -2.69
CA LEU A 340 12.82 8.58 -2.04
C LEU A 340 12.97 9.94 -1.33
N MET A 341 12.40 11.02 -1.90
CA MET A 341 12.56 12.39 -1.39
C MET A 341 12.26 12.59 0.10
N PRO A 342 11.20 12.01 0.67
CA PRO A 342 10.93 12.12 2.10
C PRO A 342 12.11 11.61 2.95
N SER A 343 12.65 10.45 2.59
CA SER A 343 13.79 9.86 3.29
C SER A 343 15.06 10.70 3.18
N LEU A 344 15.32 11.29 2.01
CA LEU A 344 16.46 12.20 1.80
C LEU A 344 16.31 13.48 2.63
N LEU A 345 15.12 14.07 2.68
CA LEU A 345 14.85 15.26 3.50
C LEU A 345 15.12 14.99 4.98
N PHE A 346 14.63 13.87 5.50
CA PHE A 346 14.88 13.49 6.88
C PHE A 346 16.34 13.14 7.15
N MET A 347 17.05 12.56 6.18
CA MET A 347 18.50 12.34 6.26
C MET A 347 19.27 13.65 6.32
N ALA A 348 18.87 14.67 5.57
CA ALA A 348 19.42 16.01 5.65
C ALA A 348 19.18 16.65 7.04
N ILE A 349 18.01 16.48 7.62
CA ILE A 349 17.71 16.91 8.99
C ILE A 349 18.63 16.19 10.00
N ILE A 350 18.82 14.88 9.88
CA ILE A 350 19.74 14.13 10.73
C ILE A 350 21.15 14.67 10.62
N TRP A 351 21.62 14.88 9.39
CA TRP A 351 22.94 15.43 9.14
C TRP A 351 23.12 16.83 9.77
N TRP A 352 22.15 17.71 9.60
CA TRP A 352 22.14 19.06 10.20
C TRP A 352 22.17 19.00 11.73
N LEU A 353 21.36 18.13 12.36
CA LEU A 353 21.33 17.92 13.79
C LEU A 353 22.67 17.42 14.36
N LEU A 354 23.37 16.56 13.60
CA LEU A 354 24.67 16.02 13.99
C LEU A 354 25.80 17.01 13.76
N ALA A 355 25.75 17.80 12.65
CA ALA A 355 26.76 18.79 12.32
C ALA A 355 26.77 19.97 13.29
N ARG A 356 25.58 20.48 13.68
CA ARG A 356 25.42 21.62 14.64
C ARG A 356 26.04 21.38 16.03
N LYS A 357 26.45 20.14 16.32
CA LYS A 357 27.05 19.74 17.61
C LYS A 357 28.56 19.57 17.58
N ARG A 358 29.21 19.87 16.48
CA ARG A 358 30.67 19.89 16.39
C ARG A 358 31.26 21.22 16.88
N ASP A 359 30.43 22.25 17.09
CA ASP A 359 30.73 23.51 17.74
C ASP A 359 30.25 23.50 19.19
#